data_9ddaa145d7b27caf138fd445ffdf4026
#
_entry.id   9ddaa145d7b27caf138fd445ffdf4026
#
_cell.length_a   1.000
_cell.length_b   1.000
_cell.length_c   1.000
_cell.angle_alpha   90.00
_cell.angle_beta   90.00
_cell.angle_gamma   90.00
#
_symmetry.space_group_name_H-M   'P 1'
#
loop_
_entity.id
_entity.type
_entity.pdbx_description
1 polymer ?
#
loop_
_entity_poly.entity_id
_entity_poly.type
_entity_poly.pdbx_seq_one_letter_code
_entity_poly.pdbx_strand_id
1 'polypeptide(L)'
;MGKLKRFFGSIYTSFKKGIQKSPLTLLLICIISLYSVITLEMDLEGILGFETVIPFFIITTFGVFFSEIIFGKKLFKYAGAILATIISSFFIYLLVYKEGTLFSYDINSGIKEDVAMFCFGYIACIFLYTLYKIFIKSELNFQKFVGKIFSNVFTMTIIYWILSLGFLILTFIFNNLILDGDSWYELYPRIMILLTGLFYIPSLIVTLPKKEDTSDLPIFTKVLSLYVFLPLFIISMIIIYMYIFKIIFLDSIPSNFVFPVLSAIFGVGFVIWNLISNYTEKNKFITIITKATPYAFVPFVILQIYCVAVRYVSYGITPPRYLSYMYILFEIAAIFLMIFKKSKLLGKLFYIVIILTFLATISPINASSMSRISQGSRMEKIIKENNMYVDNKLVLEGKDEDTVSDLISAYRYLKYEYNADKYIPSYLSDEDKNSLSSWYKTYDYKQVPKTNIHISLKIEDPIIDISNYSKMSKIRFYKYNADAIKNNEISEFIDLNAYVSELINKYDEDTLSKMSTFEAESDYIIAVNEFTVFYIEFLNFNYDLENKELTYINLDGYLLLK
;
A
#
# COMPACT_ATOMS: atom_id res chain seq x y z
N MET A 1 -17.77 30.20 -28.56
CA MET A 1 -17.11 31.00 -27.54
C MET A 1 -17.93 31.17 -26.24
N GLY A 2 -19.24 31.36 -26.26
CA GLY A 2 -20.06 31.60 -25.06
C GLY A 2 -20.13 30.45 -24.04
N LYS A 3 -20.11 29.18 -24.46
CA LYS A 3 -20.17 28.01 -23.56
C LYS A 3 -18.86 27.81 -22.78
N LEU A 4 -17.71 28.01 -23.44
CA LEU A 4 -16.39 27.94 -22.79
C LEU A 4 -16.20 29.05 -21.76
N LYS A 5 -16.59 30.30 -22.10
CA LYS A 5 -16.51 31.45 -21.20
C LYS A 5 -17.42 31.28 -19.95
N ARG A 6 -18.60 30.68 -20.13
CA ARG A 6 -19.50 30.31 -19.02
C ARG A 6 -18.90 29.20 -18.15
N PHE A 7 -18.28 28.19 -18.75
CA PHE A 7 -17.62 27.11 -18.04
C PHE A 7 -16.46 27.61 -17.18
N PHE A 8 -15.51 28.35 -17.76
CA PHE A 8 -14.42 28.96 -17.01
C PHE A 8 -14.90 29.98 -15.98
N GLY A 9 -15.92 30.77 -16.28
CA GLY A 9 -16.54 31.70 -15.33
C GLY A 9 -17.18 30.98 -14.12
N SER A 10 -17.78 29.82 -14.33
CA SER A 10 -18.36 29.02 -13.23
C SER A 10 -17.27 28.38 -12.35
N ILE A 11 -16.19 27.89 -12.94
CA ILE A 11 -15.02 27.37 -12.22
C ILE A 11 -14.38 28.49 -11.38
N TYR A 12 -14.14 29.66 -11.98
CA TYR A 12 -13.56 30.80 -11.27
C TYR A 12 -14.42 31.26 -10.07
N THR A 13 -15.74 31.37 -10.25
CA THR A 13 -16.66 31.75 -9.16
C THR A 13 -16.72 30.68 -8.07
N SER A 14 -16.68 29.40 -8.42
CA SER A 14 -16.64 28.31 -7.45
C SER A 14 -15.32 28.32 -6.67
N PHE A 15 -14.20 28.50 -7.35
CA PHE A 15 -12.88 28.60 -6.74
C PHE A 15 -12.77 29.79 -5.78
N LYS A 16 -13.24 30.99 -6.19
CA LYS A 16 -13.30 32.18 -5.35
C LYS A 16 -14.14 31.97 -4.09
N LYS A 17 -15.31 31.33 -4.21
CA LYS A 17 -16.16 30.98 -3.06
C LYS A 17 -15.51 29.94 -2.13
N GLY A 18 -14.72 29.02 -2.68
CA GLY A 18 -13.97 28.02 -1.91
C GLY A 18 -12.84 28.65 -1.10
N ILE A 19 -12.06 29.52 -1.73
CA ILE A 19 -10.99 30.28 -1.05
C ILE A 19 -11.57 31.08 0.13
N GLN A 20 -12.73 31.70 -0.04
CA GLN A 20 -13.40 32.43 1.07
C GLN A 20 -13.83 31.52 2.22
N LYS A 21 -14.09 30.23 1.98
CA LYS A 21 -14.58 29.30 2.99
C LYS A 21 -13.45 28.69 3.83
N SER A 22 -12.34 28.32 3.19
CA SER A 22 -11.21 27.62 3.83
C SER A 22 -9.86 28.21 3.36
N PRO A 23 -9.60 29.51 3.62
CA PRO A 23 -8.41 30.18 3.11
C PRO A 23 -7.12 29.65 3.71
N LEU A 24 -7.09 29.36 5.02
CA LEU A 24 -5.89 28.86 5.70
C LEU A 24 -5.54 27.45 5.26
N THR A 25 -6.52 26.57 5.11
CA THR A 25 -6.33 25.22 4.60
C THR A 25 -5.69 25.24 3.21
N LEU A 26 -6.25 26.07 2.31
CA LEU A 26 -5.71 26.18 0.94
C LEU A 26 -4.30 26.76 0.92
N LEU A 27 -4.02 27.75 1.78
CA LEU A 27 -2.68 28.31 1.92
C LEU A 27 -1.67 27.26 2.38
N LEU A 28 -2.01 26.45 3.39
CA LEU A 28 -1.14 25.36 3.87
C LEU A 28 -0.89 24.33 2.80
N ILE A 29 -1.89 23.92 2.02
CA ILE A 29 -1.73 22.99 0.90
C ILE A 29 -0.76 23.55 -0.15
N CYS A 30 -0.87 24.84 -0.48
CA CYS A 30 0.08 25.50 -1.38
C CYS A 30 1.50 25.47 -0.82
N ILE A 31 1.68 25.78 0.48
CA ILE A 31 2.98 25.77 1.15
C ILE A 31 3.59 24.36 1.12
N ILE A 32 2.81 23.32 1.46
CA ILE A 32 3.27 21.93 1.41
C ILE A 32 3.76 21.58 0.01
N SER A 33 2.98 21.92 -1.02
CA SER A 33 3.32 21.56 -2.40
C SER A 33 4.61 22.25 -2.89
N LEU A 34 4.77 23.53 -2.58
CA LEU A 34 5.98 24.28 -2.90
C LEU A 34 7.19 23.74 -2.13
N TYR A 35 7.02 23.48 -0.83
CA TYR A 35 8.07 22.92 0.00
C TYR A 35 8.49 21.53 -0.50
N SER A 36 7.55 20.67 -0.86
CA SER A 36 7.85 19.32 -1.39
C SER A 36 8.65 19.37 -2.69
N VAL A 37 8.42 20.36 -3.55
CA VAL A 37 9.24 20.54 -4.78
C VAL A 37 10.65 21.01 -4.45
N ILE A 38 10.79 21.94 -3.50
CA ILE A 38 12.11 22.46 -3.08
C ILE A 38 12.95 21.36 -2.43
N THR A 39 12.36 20.52 -1.59
CA THR A 39 13.08 19.43 -0.91
C THR A 39 13.52 18.30 -1.84
N LEU A 40 12.94 18.18 -3.03
CA LEU A 40 13.41 17.25 -4.06
C LEU A 40 14.73 17.71 -4.71
N GLU A 41 15.08 19.00 -4.61
CA GLU A 41 16.33 19.56 -5.14
C GLU A 41 17.40 19.73 -4.04
N MET A 42 16.97 19.98 -2.82
CA MET A 42 17.86 20.28 -1.69
C MET A 42 17.79 19.12 -0.70
N ASP A 43 18.91 18.49 -0.46
CA ASP A 43 19.05 17.46 0.57
C ASP A 43 19.00 18.14 1.96
N LEU A 44 17.78 18.48 2.39
CA LEU A 44 17.54 19.12 3.68
C LEU A 44 17.44 18.05 4.77
N GLU A 45 18.39 18.08 5.70
CA GLU A 45 18.43 17.14 6.83
C GLU A 45 17.89 17.75 8.14
N GLY A 46 17.64 16.90 9.12
CA GLY A 46 17.25 17.29 10.48
C GLY A 46 15.85 17.90 10.57
N ILE A 47 15.71 19.00 11.34
CA ILE A 47 14.41 19.65 11.61
C ILE A 47 13.75 20.18 10.32
N LEU A 48 14.55 20.58 9.32
CA LEU A 48 14.07 21.03 8.02
C LEU A 48 13.98 19.90 7.00
N GLY A 49 14.21 18.65 7.39
CA GLY A 49 14.10 17.50 6.52
C GLY A 49 12.65 17.22 6.09
N PHE A 50 12.52 16.60 4.92
CA PHE A 50 11.23 16.18 4.35
C PHE A 50 10.41 15.35 5.36
N GLU A 51 11.07 14.46 6.09
CA GLU A 51 10.47 13.55 7.06
C GLU A 51 9.84 14.25 8.29
N THR A 52 10.27 15.47 8.59
CA THR A 52 9.77 16.25 9.72
C THR A 52 8.69 17.25 9.29
N VAL A 53 8.99 18.02 8.25
CA VAL A 53 8.16 19.16 7.84
C VAL A 53 6.86 18.72 7.17
N ILE A 54 6.91 17.71 6.29
CA ILE A 54 5.72 17.26 5.56
C ILE A 54 4.65 16.67 6.51
N PRO A 55 4.95 15.73 7.42
CA PRO A 55 3.98 15.25 8.39
C PRO A 55 3.41 16.36 9.28
N PHE A 56 4.25 17.30 9.72
CA PHE A 56 3.79 18.47 10.48
C PHE A 56 2.70 19.25 9.73
N PHE A 57 2.97 19.62 8.48
CA PHE A 57 2.01 20.37 7.68
C PHE A 57 0.76 19.55 7.35
N ILE A 58 0.89 18.23 7.09
CA ILE A 58 -0.27 17.37 6.86
C ILE A 58 -1.19 17.37 8.08
N ILE A 59 -0.67 17.08 9.28
CA ILE A 59 -1.48 17.04 10.52
C ILE A 59 -2.11 18.41 10.77
N THR A 60 -1.33 19.49 10.62
CA THR A 60 -1.80 20.87 10.79
C THR A 60 -2.93 21.18 9.80
N THR A 61 -2.80 20.82 8.53
CA THR A 61 -3.79 21.10 7.49
C THR A 61 -5.14 20.45 7.78
N PHE A 62 -5.16 19.19 8.23
CA PHE A 62 -6.41 18.52 8.62
C PHE A 62 -7.07 19.20 9.83
N GLY A 63 -6.29 19.59 10.83
CA GLY A 63 -6.80 20.30 12.00
C GLY A 63 -7.32 21.71 11.67
N VAL A 64 -6.63 22.43 10.78
CA VAL A 64 -7.08 23.75 10.30
C VAL A 64 -8.35 23.62 9.45
N PHE A 65 -8.41 22.64 8.55
CA PHE A 65 -9.61 22.35 7.76
C PHE A 65 -10.83 22.07 8.64
N PHE A 66 -10.64 21.23 9.65
CA PHE A 66 -11.65 20.98 10.68
C PHE A 66 -12.13 22.27 11.34
N SER A 67 -11.20 23.11 11.79
CA SER A 67 -11.50 24.39 12.45
C SER A 67 -12.29 25.34 11.54
N GLU A 68 -11.88 25.49 10.28
CA GLU A 68 -12.55 26.37 9.31
C GLU A 68 -13.97 25.90 8.96
N ILE A 69 -14.21 24.59 8.93
CA ILE A 69 -15.54 24.03 8.63
C ILE A 69 -16.47 24.09 9.84
N ILE A 70 -15.96 23.83 11.04
CA ILE A 70 -16.80 23.70 12.23
C ILE A 70 -17.19 25.08 12.81
N PHE A 71 -16.21 25.93 12.98
CA PHE A 71 -16.45 27.21 13.66
C PHE A 71 -16.99 28.29 12.71
N GLY A 72 -18.08 28.95 13.12
CA GLY A 72 -18.69 30.04 12.34
C GLY A 72 -17.95 31.37 12.51
N LYS A 73 -17.53 31.70 13.75
CA LYS A 73 -16.86 32.96 14.08
C LYS A 73 -15.38 32.94 13.75
N LYS A 74 -14.84 34.00 13.15
CA LYS A 74 -13.43 34.11 12.74
C LYS A 74 -12.47 33.85 13.90
N LEU A 75 -12.73 34.39 15.08
CA LEU A 75 -11.88 34.20 16.27
C LEU A 75 -11.70 32.70 16.60
N PHE A 76 -12.78 31.93 16.61
CA PHE A 76 -12.69 30.49 16.91
C PHE A 76 -12.00 29.69 15.81
N LYS A 77 -12.08 30.11 14.52
CA LYS A 77 -11.32 29.51 13.43
C LYS A 77 -9.82 29.71 13.64
N TYR A 78 -9.37 30.90 13.99
CA TYR A 78 -7.95 31.15 14.23
C TYR A 78 -7.45 30.44 15.51
N ALA A 79 -8.25 30.48 16.59
CA ALA A 79 -7.90 29.75 17.82
C ALA A 79 -7.78 28.24 17.56
N GLY A 80 -8.70 27.66 16.79
CA GLY A 80 -8.63 26.26 16.39
C GLY A 80 -7.44 25.94 15.48
N ALA A 81 -7.07 26.86 14.58
CA ALA A 81 -5.88 26.72 13.75
C ALA A 81 -4.59 26.73 14.59
N ILE A 82 -4.49 27.64 15.57
CA ILE A 82 -3.37 27.69 16.53
C ILE A 82 -3.29 26.37 17.32
N LEU A 83 -4.43 25.91 17.85
CA LEU A 83 -4.47 24.63 18.58
C LEU A 83 -4.04 23.46 17.71
N ALA A 84 -4.48 23.40 16.45
CA ALA A 84 -4.05 22.38 15.50
C ALA A 84 -2.53 22.41 15.29
N THR A 85 -1.94 23.59 15.16
CA THR A 85 -0.48 23.77 15.03
C THR A 85 0.26 23.28 16.28
N ILE A 86 -0.24 23.58 17.47
CA ILE A 86 0.34 23.12 18.74
C ILE A 86 0.29 21.59 18.84
N ILE A 87 -0.85 20.99 18.50
CA ILE A 87 -1.01 19.51 18.51
C ILE A 87 -0.06 18.88 17.50
N SER A 88 0.07 19.44 16.30
CA SER A 88 0.99 18.93 15.27
C SER A 88 2.44 19.03 15.72
N SER A 89 2.85 20.14 16.34
CA SER A 89 4.20 20.30 16.89
C SER A 89 4.48 19.28 17.98
N PHE A 90 3.51 18.98 18.85
CA PHE A 90 3.64 17.97 19.87
C PHE A 90 3.82 16.56 19.29
N PHE A 91 3.06 16.18 18.26
CA PHE A 91 3.21 14.89 17.60
C PHE A 91 4.56 14.76 16.91
N ILE A 92 5.01 15.80 16.20
CA ILE A 92 6.33 15.78 15.56
C ILE A 92 7.44 15.69 16.60
N TYR A 93 7.32 16.42 17.71
CA TYR A 93 8.28 16.29 18.81
C TYR A 93 8.38 14.85 19.32
N LEU A 94 7.25 14.16 19.50
CA LEU A 94 7.26 12.76 19.95
C LEU A 94 7.87 11.82 18.89
N LEU A 95 7.62 12.07 17.60
CA LEU A 95 8.07 11.19 16.53
C LEU A 95 9.54 11.38 16.17
N VAL A 96 10.04 12.62 16.22
CA VAL A 96 11.40 12.97 15.77
C VAL A 96 12.40 13.04 16.93
N TYR A 97 12.03 13.72 18.02
CA TYR A 97 12.99 14.08 19.05
C TYR A 97 13.32 12.95 20.01
N LYS A 98 12.38 12.05 20.24
CA LYS A 98 12.56 11.01 21.25
C LYS A 98 13.33 9.80 20.72
N GLU A 99 13.33 9.51 19.42
CA GLU A 99 13.94 8.28 18.88
C GLU A 99 14.30 8.27 17.37
N GLY A 100 14.47 9.43 16.70
CA GLY A 100 14.86 9.52 15.29
C GLY A 100 13.69 9.61 14.28
N THR A 101 13.98 9.59 12.99
CA THR A 101 13.03 9.94 11.94
C THR A 101 11.90 8.94 11.70
N LEU A 102 10.72 9.42 11.29
CA LEU A 102 9.50 8.65 10.99
C LEU A 102 9.68 7.54 9.94
N PHE A 103 10.65 7.67 9.05
CA PHE A 103 10.92 6.80 7.92
C PHE A 103 12.25 6.06 7.98
N SER A 104 13.03 6.23 9.06
CA SER A 104 14.20 5.39 9.24
C SER A 104 13.74 3.96 9.55
N TYR A 105 14.17 3.03 8.72
CA TYR A 105 13.91 1.59 8.84
C TYR A 105 14.53 0.95 10.10
N ASP A 106 15.09 1.75 10.98
CA ASP A 106 15.53 1.29 12.30
C ASP A 106 14.32 1.09 13.20
N ILE A 107 13.80 -0.13 13.14
CA ILE A 107 12.58 -0.66 13.75
C ILE A 107 12.70 -0.72 15.31
N ASN A 108 13.46 0.16 15.92
CA ASN A 108 13.90 -0.01 17.30
C ASN A 108 12.98 0.53 18.40
N SER A 109 11.72 0.94 18.10
CA SER A 109 10.83 1.21 19.23
C SER A 109 9.34 1.05 18.90
N GLY A 110 8.69 0.11 19.57
CA GLY A 110 7.24 -0.04 19.53
C GLY A 110 6.45 1.21 19.97
N ILE A 111 7.11 2.19 20.58
CA ILE A 111 6.55 3.50 20.95
C ILE A 111 6.34 4.35 19.70
N LYS A 112 7.28 4.37 18.75
CA LYS A 112 7.14 5.13 17.49
C LYS A 112 5.94 4.67 16.69
N GLU A 113 5.79 3.34 16.56
CA GLU A 113 4.68 2.76 15.83
C GLU A 113 3.34 3.13 16.48
N ASP A 114 3.23 3.04 17.81
CA ASP A 114 2.03 3.41 18.53
C ASP A 114 1.70 4.91 18.35
N VAL A 115 2.70 5.81 18.37
CA VAL A 115 2.52 7.25 18.13
C VAL A 115 2.13 7.52 16.67
N ALA A 116 2.77 6.86 15.70
CA ALA A 116 2.41 6.99 14.29
C ALA A 116 0.97 6.53 14.03
N MET A 117 0.57 5.38 14.57
CA MET A 117 -0.81 4.90 14.50
C MET A 117 -1.79 5.90 15.10
N PHE A 118 -1.47 6.49 16.25
CA PHE A 118 -2.31 7.49 16.89
C PHE A 118 -2.42 8.77 16.04
N CYS A 119 -1.34 9.21 15.39
CA CYS A 119 -1.37 10.34 14.44
C CYS A 119 -2.29 10.05 13.25
N PHE A 120 -2.20 8.86 12.65
CA PHE A 120 -3.12 8.44 11.58
C PHE A 120 -4.57 8.42 12.05
N GLY A 121 -4.83 7.86 13.24
CA GLY A 121 -6.15 7.85 13.86
C GLY A 121 -6.70 9.25 14.09
N TYR A 122 -5.89 10.17 14.60
CA TYR A 122 -6.25 11.57 14.79
C TYR A 122 -6.66 12.23 13.48
N ILE A 123 -5.82 12.12 12.43
CA ILE A 123 -6.12 12.67 11.10
C ILE A 123 -7.42 12.08 10.55
N ALA A 124 -7.57 10.77 10.58
CA ALA A 124 -8.74 10.07 10.04
C ALA A 124 -10.03 10.46 10.81
N CYS A 125 -9.98 10.48 12.14
CA CYS A 125 -11.14 10.86 12.96
C CYS A 125 -11.57 12.32 12.73
N ILE A 126 -10.61 13.24 12.65
CA ILE A 126 -10.88 14.65 12.36
C ILE A 126 -11.48 14.80 10.96
N PHE A 127 -10.91 14.14 9.96
CA PHE A 127 -11.40 14.18 8.59
C PHE A 127 -12.83 13.63 8.49
N LEU A 128 -13.09 12.44 9.05
CA LEU A 128 -14.41 11.83 9.06
C LEU A 128 -15.45 12.70 9.80
N TYR A 129 -15.08 13.28 10.93
CA TYR A 129 -15.97 14.19 11.65
C TYR A 129 -16.23 15.48 10.89
N THR A 130 -15.24 15.99 10.17
CA THR A 130 -15.40 17.14 9.27
C THR A 130 -16.38 16.83 8.15
N LEU A 131 -16.25 15.66 7.49
CA LEU A 131 -17.19 15.17 6.47
C LEU A 131 -18.61 15.01 7.04
N TYR A 132 -18.73 14.45 8.24
CA TYR A 132 -20.01 14.36 8.93
C TYR A 132 -20.66 15.75 9.15
N LYS A 133 -19.86 16.73 9.58
CA LYS A 133 -20.37 18.11 9.76
C LYS A 133 -20.76 18.76 8.43
N ILE A 134 -20.04 18.50 7.35
CA ILE A 134 -20.42 18.94 6.00
C ILE A 134 -21.73 18.27 5.59
N PHE A 135 -21.90 16.96 5.84
CA PHE A 135 -23.13 16.24 5.60
C PHE A 135 -24.31 16.89 6.32
N ILE A 136 -24.21 17.12 7.63
CA ILE A 136 -25.30 17.75 8.43
C ILE A 136 -25.60 19.17 7.92
N LYS A 137 -24.56 19.97 7.63
CA LYS A 137 -24.74 21.35 7.14
C LYS A 137 -25.33 21.41 5.72
N SER A 138 -25.17 20.37 4.92
CA SER A 138 -25.73 20.30 3.56
C SER A 138 -27.25 20.10 3.53
N GLU A 139 -27.83 19.56 4.62
CA GLU A 139 -29.25 19.18 4.71
C GLU A 139 -29.70 18.16 3.63
N LEU A 140 -28.75 17.52 2.96
CA LEU A 140 -29.02 16.50 1.94
C LEU A 140 -29.34 15.15 2.56
N ASN A 141 -30.08 14.31 1.82
CA ASN A 141 -30.18 12.90 2.13
C ASN A 141 -28.80 12.23 1.97
N PHE A 142 -28.50 11.21 2.80
CA PHE A 142 -27.20 10.54 2.79
C PHE A 142 -26.81 10.02 1.39
N GLN A 143 -27.76 9.39 0.67
CA GLN A 143 -27.54 8.88 -0.68
C GLN A 143 -27.21 10.01 -1.66
N LYS A 144 -27.93 11.15 -1.57
CA LYS A 144 -27.66 12.31 -2.43
C LYS A 144 -26.33 12.95 -2.08
N PHE A 145 -25.99 13.02 -0.79
CA PHE A 145 -24.69 13.51 -0.33
C PHE A 145 -23.53 12.67 -0.88
N VAL A 146 -23.60 11.33 -0.72
CA VAL A 146 -22.59 10.41 -1.29
C VAL A 146 -22.53 10.55 -2.80
N GLY A 147 -23.68 10.63 -3.48
CA GLY A 147 -23.74 10.81 -4.93
C GLY A 147 -23.07 12.10 -5.40
N LYS A 148 -23.24 13.22 -4.68
CA LYS A 148 -22.59 14.48 -5.00
C LYS A 148 -21.08 14.46 -4.75
N ILE A 149 -20.64 13.92 -3.61
CA ILE A 149 -19.21 13.74 -3.36
C ILE A 149 -18.59 12.87 -4.46
N PHE A 150 -19.21 11.73 -4.74
CA PHE A 150 -18.71 10.84 -5.80
C PHE A 150 -18.61 11.56 -7.15
N SER A 151 -19.69 12.23 -7.57
CA SER A 151 -19.72 12.97 -8.83
C SER A 151 -18.62 14.02 -8.93
N ASN A 152 -18.41 14.79 -7.85
CA ASN A 152 -17.41 15.84 -7.80
C ASN A 152 -15.99 15.28 -7.82
N VAL A 153 -15.71 14.28 -6.98
CA VAL A 153 -14.40 13.61 -6.94
C VAL A 153 -14.10 12.99 -8.31
N PHE A 154 -15.04 12.25 -8.89
CA PHE A 154 -14.85 11.59 -10.18
C PHE A 154 -14.58 12.60 -11.30
N THR A 155 -15.34 13.68 -11.36
CA THR A 155 -15.16 14.74 -12.38
C THR A 155 -13.79 15.40 -12.22
N MET A 156 -13.39 15.77 -10.98
CA MET A 156 -12.10 16.41 -10.74
C MET A 156 -10.94 15.45 -11.00
N THR A 157 -11.10 14.17 -10.71
CA THR A 157 -10.10 13.13 -11.01
C THR A 157 -9.89 12.97 -12.51
N ILE A 158 -10.96 12.95 -13.31
CA ILE A 158 -10.83 12.90 -14.78
C ILE A 158 -10.08 14.13 -15.30
N ILE A 159 -10.46 15.33 -14.84
CA ILE A 159 -9.78 16.56 -15.25
C ILE A 159 -8.30 16.53 -14.86
N TYR A 160 -8.00 16.07 -13.65
CA TYR A 160 -6.63 15.88 -13.16
C TYR A 160 -5.82 14.93 -14.07
N TRP A 161 -6.38 13.78 -14.45
CA TRP A 161 -5.70 12.84 -15.33
C TRP A 161 -5.47 13.39 -16.74
N ILE A 162 -6.42 14.16 -17.27
CA ILE A 162 -6.26 14.82 -18.57
C ILE A 162 -5.13 15.85 -18.50
N LEU A 163 -5.07 16.66 -17.43
CA LEU A 163 -4.00 17.63 -17.23
C LEU A 163 -2.66 16.94 -17.01
N SER A 164 -2.62 15.88 -16.20
CA SER A 164 -1.43 15.07 -15.95
C SER A 164 -0.84 14.51 -17.25
N LEU A 165 -1.69 13.92 -18.10
CA LEU A 165 -1.28 13.42 -19.40
C LEU A 165 -0.77 14.55 -20.32
N GLY A 166 -1.46 15.70 -20.30
CA GLY A 166 -1.01 16.89 -21.06
C GLY A 166 0.37 17.37 -20.59
N PHE A 167 0.60 17.48 -19.30
CA PHE A 167 1.90 17.85 -18.75
C PHE A 167 2.97 16.79 -19.01
N LEU A 168 2.64 15.50 -18.99
CA LEU A 168 3.57 14.43 -19.36
C LEU A 168 4.08 14.64 -20.80
N ILE A 169 3.18 14.87 -21.75
CA ILE A 169 3.53 15.11 -23.16
C ILE A 169 4.37 16.39 -23.29
N LEU A 170 3.96 17.48 -22.64
CA LEU A 170 4.70 18.74 -22.69
C LEU A 170 6.10 18.61 -22.10
N THR A 171 6.24 17.92 -20.97
CA THR A 171 7.54 17.69 -20.32
C THR A 171 8.44 16.84 -21.21
N PHE A 172 7.88 15.79 -21.82
CA PHE A 172 8.60 14.94 -22.77
C PHE A 172 9.10 15.74 -23.98
N ILE A 173 8.23 16.57 -24.60
CA ILE A 173 8.60 17.43 -25.72
C ILE A 173 9.69 18.43 -25.31
N PHE A 174 9.52 19.10 -24.17
CA PHE A 174 10.46 20.08 -23.65
C PHE A 174 11.85 19.48 -23.39
N ASN A 175 11.87 18.30 -22.77
CA ASN A 175 13.10 17.57 -22.50
C ASN A 175 13.87 17.21 -23.79
N ASN A 176 13.16 16.64 -24.77
CA ASN A 176 13.79 16.18 -26.02
C ASN A 176 14.19 17.31 -26.98
N LEU A 177 13.53 18.49 -26.90
CA LEU A 177 13.81 19.59 -27.84
C LEU A 177 14.70 20.67 -27.24
N ILE A 178 14.75 20.83 -25.92
CA ILE A 178 15.38 21.99 -25.27
C ILE A 178 16.49 21.58 -24.30
N LEU A 179 16.34 20.50 -23.53
CA LEU A 179 17.29 20.14 -22.48
C LEU A 179 18.33 19.09 -22.91
N ASP A 180 18.17 18.45 -24.08
CA ASP A 180 19.07 17.38 -24.61
C ASP A 180 19.52 16.33 -23.57
N GLY A 181 18.63 15.96 -22.65
CA GLY A 181 18.97 15.07 -21.54
C GLY A 181 17.82 14.27 -20.97
N ASP A 182 18.10 13.36 -20.03
CA ASP A 182 17.13 12.51 -19.37
C ASP A 182 16.43 13.15 -18.15
N SER A 183 16.31 14.49 -18.12
CA SER A 183 15.77 15.23 -16.96
C SER A 183 14.24 15.15 -16.82
N TRP A 184 13.52 14.52 -17.76
CA TRP A 184 12.05 14.43 -17.73
C TRP A 184 11.51 13.68 -16.52
N TYR A 185 12.25 12.66 -16.03
CA TYR A 185 11.88 11.87 -14.86
C TYR A 185 12.01 12.66 -13.55
N GLU A 186 12.77 13.75 -13.53
CA GLU A 186 12.83 14.66 -12.39
C GLU A 186 11.79 15.79 -12.48
N LEU A 187 11.61 16.36 -13.67
CA LEU A 187 10.71 17.50 -13.89
C LEU A 187 9.22 17.11 -13.77
N TYR A 188 8.84 15.95 -14.33
CA TYR A 188 7.44 15.52 -14.31
C TYR A 188 6.89 15.27 -12.89
N PRO A 189 7.56 14.57 -11.97
CA PRO A 189 7.13 14.44 -10.59
C PRO A 189 6.94 15.79 -9.88
N ARG A 190 7.80 16.76 -10.10
CA ARG A 190 7.67 18.12 -9.54
C ARG A 190 6.40 18.81 -10.02
N ILE A 191 6.12 18.74 -11.32
CA ILE A 191 4.87 19.26 -11.90
C ILE A 191 3.66 18.54 -11.30
N MET A 192 3.73 17.23 -11.09
CA MET A 192 2.64 16.45 -10.50
C MET A 192 2.36 16.83 -9.05
N ILE A 193 3.38 17.11 -8.24
CA ILE A 193 3.21 17.63 -6.87
C ILE A 193 2.49 18.98 -6.90
N LEU A 194 2.91 19.89 -7.77
CA LEU A 194 2.26 21.20 -7.91
C LEU A 194 0.81 21.07 -8.42
N LEU A 195 0.58 20.23 -9.43
CA LEU A 195 -0.75 19.99 -9.97
C LEU A 195 -1.69 19.39 -8.90
N THR A 196 -1.18 18.47 -8.10
CA THR A 196 -1.94 17.87 -6.99
C THR A 196 -2.28 18.90 -5.94
N GLY A 197 -1.31 19.67 -5.47
CA GLY A 197 -1.51 20.60 -4.35
C GLY A 197 -2.13 21.93 -4.74
N LEU A 198 -1.87 22.47 -5.92
CA LEU A 198 -2.40 23.76 -6.35
C LEU A 198 -3.75 23.65 -7.10
N PHE A 199 -4.04 22.49 -7.68
CA PHE A 199 -5.26 22.31 -8.46
C PHE A 199 -6.16 21.21 -7.90
N TYR A 200 -5.68 19.95 -7.77
CA TYR A 200 -6.55 18.82 -7.48
C TYR A 200 -7.17 18.88 -6.08
N ILE A 201 -6.36 18.96 -5.03
CA ILE A 201 -6.87 19.02 -3.64
C ILE A 201 -7.73 20.27 -3.40
N PRO A 202 -7.32 21.48 -3.80
CA PRO A 202 -8.18 22.66 -3.71
C PRO A 202 -9.51 22.50 -4.43
N SER A 203 -9.52 21.91 -5.62
CA SER A 203 -10.75 21.65 -6.39
C SER A 203 -11.70 20.72 -5.66
N LEU A 204 -11.20 19.67 -5.01
CA LEU A 204 -12.02 18.77 -4.18
C LEU A 204 -12.66 19.51 -3.00
N ILE A 205 -11.92 20.37 -2.30
CA ILE A 205 -12.42 21.16 -1.15
C ILE A 205 -13.51 22.15 -1.61
N VAL A 206 -13.29 22.80 -2.75
CA VAL A 206 -14.24 23.80 -3.30
C VAL A 206 -15.56 23.16 -3.71
N THR A 207 -15.51 21.92 -4.24
CA THR A 207 -16.68 21.20 -4.75
C THR A 207 -17.47 20.43 -3.69
N LEU A 208 -17.07 20.48 -2.42
CA LEU A 208 -17.82 19.85 -1.32
C LEU A 208 -19.28 20.36 -1.26
N PRO A 209 -20.26 19.46 -1.03
CA PRO A 209 -21.68 19.81 -1.01
C PRO A 209 -22.02 20.94 -0.03
N LYS A 210 -22.92 21.82 -0.44
CA LYS A 210 -23.40 23.00 0.32
C LYS A 210 -24.92 22.92 0.53
N LYS A 211 -25.45 23.69 1.49
CA LYS A 211 -26.88 23.77 1.80
C LYS A 211 -27.72 24.17 0.57
N GLU A 212 -27.21 25.08 -0.25
CA GLU A 212 -27.89 25.61 -1.44
C GLU A 212 -27.89 24.63 -2.65
N ASP A 213 -27.20 23.49 -2.52
CA ASP A 213 -27.00 22.57 -3.63
C ASP A 213 -28.14 21.54 -3.73
N THR A 214 -29.36 22.02 -3.99
CA THR A 214 -30.55 21.18 -4.14
C THR A 214 -30.66 20.50 -5.52
N SER A 215 -29.77 20.81 -6.47
CA SER A 215 -29.76 20.26 -7.83
C SER A 215 -29.70 18.73 -7.83
N ASP A 216 -30.28 18.11 -8.84
CA ASP A 216 -30.15 16.68 -9.10
C ASP A 216 -28.70 16.30 -9.42
N LEU A 217 -28.39 14.99 -9.30
CA LEU A 217 -27.10 14.48 -9.70
C LEU A 217 -26.89 14.66 -11.21
N PRO A 218 -25.66 14.97 -11.68
CA PRO A 218 -25.38 15.11 -13.09
C PRO A 218 -25.81 13.89 -13.90
N ILE A 219 -26.27 14.10 -15.15
CA ILE A 219 -26.69 13.02 -16.05
C ILE A 219 -25.57 12.00 -16.24
N PHE A 220 -24.33 12.46 -16.32
CA PHE A 220 -23.15 11.60 -16.41
C PHE A 220 -23.05 10.61 -15.24
N THR A 221 -23.24 11.07 -14.00
CA THR A 221 -23.24 10.21 -12.80
C THR A 221 -24.35 9.17 -12.87
N LYS A 222 -25.53 9.54 -13.38
CA LYS A 222 -26.63 8.62 -13.59
C LYS A 222 -26.26 7.52 -14.59
N VAL A 223 -25.73 7.91 -15.76
CA VAL A 223 -25.31 6.95 -16.81
C VAL A 223 -24.24 6.01 -16.27
N LEU A 224 -23.21 6.54 -15.64
CA LEU A 224 -22.12 5.74 -15.07
C LEU A 224 -22.62 4.76 -14.01
N SER A 225 -23.50 5.22 -13.11
CA SER A 225 -24.01 4.38 -12.01
C SER A 225 -24.91 3.25 -12.49
N LEU A 226 -25.81 3.53 -13.45
CA LEU A 226 -26.85 2.59 -13.87
C LEU A 226 -26.40 1.67 -15.01
N TYR A 227 -25.56 2.14 -15.94
CA TYR A 227 -25.22 1.41 -17.15
C TYR A 227 -23.79 0.86 -17.16
N VAL A 228 -22.93 1.31 -16.25
CA VAL A 228 -21.57 0.80 -16.12
C VAL A 228 -21.38 0.07 -14.79
N PHE A 229 -21.52 0.78 -13.67
CA PHE A 229 -21.19 0.22 -12.36
C PHE A 229 -22.19 -0.86 -11.92
N LEU A 230 -23.48 -0.66 -12.13
CA LEU A 230 -24.48 -1.63 -11.70
C LEU A 230 -24.36 -2.99 -12.41
N PRO A 231 -24.21 -3.08 -13.75
CA PRO A 231 -23.97 -4.37 -14.42
C PRO A 231 -22.67 -5.04 -13.95
N LEU A 232 -21.58 -4.30 -13.85
CA LEU A 232 -20.30 -4.84 -13.37
C LEU A 232 -20.41 -5.36 -11.93
N PHE A 233 -21.12 -4.64 -11.06
CA PHE A 233 -21.38 -5.07 -9.71
C PHE A 233 -22.21 -6.36 -9.65
N ILE A 234 -23.26 -6.48 -10.46
CA ILE A 234 -24.06 -7.71 -10.53
C ILE A 234 -23.21 -8.90 -11.00
N ILE A 235 -22.37 -8.72 -12.02
CA ILE A 235 -21.45 -9.76 -12.50
C ILE A 235 -20.47 -10.16 -11.39
N SER A 236 -19.88 -9.19 -10.69
CA SER A 236 -18.97 -9.44 -9.56
C SER A 236 -19.66 -10.23 -8.44
N MET A 237 -20.91 -9.89 -8.13
CA MET A 237 -21.72 -10.63 -7.15
C MET A 237 -21.92 -12.08 -7.58
N ILE A 238 -22.27 -12.34 -8.84
CA ILE A 238 -22.45 -13.69 -9.37
C ILE A 238 -21.15 -14.50 -9.24
N ILE A 239 -20.01 -13.93 -9.62
CA ILE A 239 -18.69 -14.59 -9.52
C ILE A 239 -18.40 -14.99 -8.07
N ILE A 240 -18.63 -14.09 -7.12
CA ILE A 240 -18.39 -14.38 -5.70
C ILE A 240 -19.36 -15.45 -5.18
N TYR A 241 -20.61 -15.43 -5.58
CA TYR A 241 -21.56 -16.48 -5.19
C TYR A 241 -21.17 -17.86 -5.77
N MET A 242 -20.67 -17.91 -7.00
CA MET A 242 -20.10 -19.13 -7.57
C MET A 242 -18.88 -19.61 -6.76
N TYR A 243 -18.04 -18.70 -6.29
CA TYR A 243 -16.90 -19.03 -5.45
C TYR A 243 -17.33 -19.52 -4.06
N ILE A 244 -18.33 -18.90 -3.42
CA ILE A 244 -18.91 -19.36 -2.15
C ILE A 244 -19.45 -20.78 -2.31
N PHE A 245 -20.18 -21.02 -3.41
CA PHE A 245 -20.70 -22.35 -3.74
C PHE A 245 -19.57 -23.37 -3.90
N LYS A 246 -18.48 -23.02 -4.60
CA LYS A 246 -17.30 -23.86 -4.73
C LYS A 246 -16.71 -24.25 -3.36
N ILE A 247 -16.55 -23.30 -2.44
CA ILE A 247 -16.01 -23.59 -1.09
C ILE A 247 -16.90 -24.57 -0.35
N ILE A 248 -18.23 -24.36 -0.37
CA ILE A 248 -19.18 -25.18 0.38
C ILE A 248 -19.24 -26.63 -0.16
N PHE A 249 -19.19 -26.81 -1.48
CA PHE A 249 -19.39 -28.12 -2.11
C PHE A 249 -18.10 -28.89 -2.39
N LEU A 250 -16.95 -28.21 -2.49
CA LEU A 250 -15.65 -28.84 -2.77
C LEU A 250 -14.72 -28.89 -1.54
N ASP A 251 -15.22 -28.51 -0.37
CA ASP A 251 -14.51 -28.50 0.92
C ASP A 251 -13.11 -27.86 0.83
N SER A 252 -13.01 -26.77 0.06
CA SER A 252 -11.74 -26.10 -0.21
C SER A 252 -11.47 -25.01 0.82
N ILE A 253 -10.24 -24.95 1.33
CA ILE A 253 -9.80 -23.87 2.23
C ILE A 253 -9.75 -22.55 1.44
N PRO A 254 -10.37 -21.46 1.94
CA PRO A 254 -10.33 -20.18 1.28
C PRO A 254 -8.92 -19.63 1.12
N SER A 255 -8.57 -19.16 -0.08
CA SER A 255 -7.26 -18.56 -0.35
C SER A 255 -7.03 -17.25 0.45
N ASN A 256 -5.77 -16.82 0.55
CA ASN A 256 -5.40 -15.58 1.24
C ASN A 256 -6.02 -14.32 0.62
N PHE A 257 -6.38 -14.36 -0.66
CA PHE A 257 -6.95 -13.23 -1.40
C PHE A 257 -8.46 -13.04 -1.21
N VAL A 258 -9.16 -14.01 -0.61
CA VAL A 258 -10.63 -13.96 -0.50
C VAL A 258 -11.11 -12.79 0.34
N PHE A 259 -10.52 -12.58 1.50
CA PHE A 259 -10.92 -11.48 2.40
C PHE A 259 -10.74 -10.10 1.73
N PRO A 260 -9.56 -9.72 1.17
CA PRO A 260 -9.40 -8.46 0.47
C PRO A 260 -10.39 -8.25 -0.69
N VAL A 261 -10.66 -9.29 -1.48
CA VAL A 261 -11.60 -9.23 -2.61
C VAL A 261 -13.02 -8.97 -2.12
N LEU A 262 -13.50 -9.72 -1.11
CA LEU A 262 -14.83 -9.51 -0.54
C LEU A 262 -14.99 -8.11 0.05
N SER A 263 -13.98 -7.63 0.78
CA SER A 263 -13.95 -6.29 1.37
C SER A 263 -14.00 -5.19 0.30
N ALA A 264 -13.24 -5.35 -0.79
CA ALA A 264 -13.26 -4.41 -1.92
C ALA A 264 -14.63 -4.38 -2.61
N ILE A 265 -15.23 -5.55 -2.88
CA ILE A 265 -16.55 -5.65 -3.51
C ILE A 265 -17.63 -5.08 -2.60
N PHE A 266 -17.55 -5.31 -1.28
CA PHE A 266 -18.47 -4.67 -0.34
C PHE A 266 -18.33 -3.15 -0.37
N GLY A 267 -17.10 -2.62 -0.26
CA GLY A 267 -16.85 -1.17 -0.24
C GLY A 267 -17.35 -0.49 -1.52
N VAL A 268 -16.99 -1.03 -2.69
CA VAL A 268 -17.45 -0.53 -3.99
C VAL A 268 -18.98 -0.69 -4.12
N GLY A 269 -19.51 -1.85 -3.75
CA GLY A 269 -20.94 -2.14 -3.79
C GLY A 269 -21.75 -1.23 -2.86
N PHE A 270 -21.23 -0.87 -1.69
CA PHE A 270 -21.86 0.12 -0.81
C PHE A 270 -21.95 1.51 -1.46
N VAL A 271 -20.90 1.94 -2.15
CA VAL A 271 -20.94 3.20 -2.92
C VAL A 271 -21.96 3.10 -4.05
N ILE A 272 -21.93 2.03 -4.85
CA ILE A 272 -22.90 1.80 -5.95
C ILE A 272 -24.33 1.79 -5.41
N TRP A 273 -24.57 1.09 -4.31
CA TRP A 273 -25.88 1.06 -3.67
C TRP A 273 -26.40 2.46 -3.30
N ASN A 274 -25.53 3.32 -2.75
CA ASN A 274 -25.90 4.71 -2.45
C ASN A 274 -26.20 5.50 -3.73
N LEU A 275 -25.40 5.31 -4.79
CA LEU A 275 -25.60 6.00 -6.09
C LEU A 275 -26.93 5.62 -6.72
N ILE A 276 -27.21 4.33 -6.86
CA ILE A 276 -28.44 3.82 -7.51
C ILE A 276 -29.69 4.10 -6.67
N SER A 277 -29.56 4.20 -5.34
CA SER A 277 -30.68 4.52 -4.45
C SER A 277 -31.34 5.88 -4.74
N ASN A 278 -30.63 6.79 -5.41
CA ASN A 278 -31.20 8.07 -5.86
C ASN A 278 -32.19 7.94 -7.02
N TYR A 279 -32.32 6.74 -7.64
CA TYR A 279 -33.14 6.50 -8.84
C TYR A 279 -34.25 5.47 -8.62
N THR A 280 -34.49 5.06 -7.38
CA THR A 280 -35.49 4.01 -7.02
C THR A 280 -36.92 4.41 -7.40
N GLU A 281 -37.30 5.68 -7.27
CA GLU A 281 -38.67 6.15 -7.58
C GLU A 281 -39.03 6.01 -9.07
N LYS A 282 -38.03 5.98 -9.95
CA LYS A 282 -38.21 6.00 -11.41
C LYS A 282 -38.10 4.62 -12.08
N ASN A 283 -37.68 3.56 -11.33
CA ASN A 283 -37.43 2.24 -11.92
C ASN A 283 -37.63 1.09 -10.91
N LYS A 284 -38.62 0.21 -11.17
CA LYS A 284 -38.92 -0.96 -10.32
C LYS A 284 -37.74 -1.91 -10.19
N PHE A 285 -36.96 -2.13 -11.26
CA PHE A 285 -35.78 -3.00 -11.25
C PHE A 285 -34.71 -2.49 -10.25
N ILE A 286 -34.42 -1.18 -10.31
CA ILE A 286 -33.50 -0.55 -9.35
C ILE A 286 -34.00 -0.68 -7.93
N THR A 287 -35.31 -0.54 -7.72
CA THR A 287 -35.93 -0.71 -6.39
C THR A 287 -35.72 -2.12 -5.84
N ILE A 288 -35.87 -3.15 -6.68
CA ILE A 288 -35.65 -4.54 -6.30
C ILE A 288 -34.17 -4.76 -5.92
N ILE A 289 -33.24 -4.35 -6.78
CA ILE A 289 -31.80 -4.49 -6.50
C ILE A 289 -31.42 -3.76 -5.21
N THR A 290 -31.86 -2.51 -5.03
CA THR A 290 -31.55 -1.73 -3.84
C THR A 290 -32.10 -2.39 -2.56
N LYS A 291 -33.23 -3.07 -2.64
CA LYS A 291 -33.77 -3.84 -1.50
C LYS A 291 -33.02 -5.14 -1.26
N ALA A 292 -32.58 -5.83 -2.32
CA ALA A 292 -31.91 -7.13 -2.22
C ALA A 292 -30.43 -7.03 -1.79
N THR A 293 -29.72 -5.98 -2.21
CA THR A 293 -28.28 -5.82 -1.99
C THR A 293 -27.82 -5.97 -0.54
N PRO A 294 -28.48 -5.39 0.49
CA PRO A 294 -28.05 -5.58 1.87
C PRO A 294 -28.06 -7.04 2.29
N TYR A 295 -29.08 -7.80 1.89
CA TYR A 295 -29.19 -9.23 2.18
C TYR A 295 -28.17 -10.06 1.40
N ALA A 296 -27.87 -9.65 0.17
CA ALA A 296 -26.85 -10.28 -0.64
C ALA A 296 -25.42 -10.09 -0.09
N PHE A 297 -25.15 -9.11 0.75
CA PHE A 297 -23.86 -8.98 1.43
C PHE A 297 -23.71 -9.87 2.67
N VAL A 298 -24.81 -10.42 3.24
CA VAL A 298 -24.72 -11.24 4.46
C VAL A 298 -23.80 -12.47 4.29
N PRO A 299 -23.91 -13.28 3.22
CA PRO A 299 -22.99 -14.41 3.00
C PRO A 299 -21.53 -13.99 2.86
N PHE A 300 -21.26 -12.78 2.36
CA PHE A 300 -19.88 -12.25 2.28
C PHE A 300 -19.29 -12.08 3.65
N VAL A 301 -20.02 -11.43 4.55
CA VAL A 301 -19.58 -11.21 5.94
C VAL A 301 -19.37 -12.54 6.67
N ILE A 302 -20.26 -13.52 6.46
CA ILE A 302 -20.12 -14.86 7.04
C ILE A 302 -18.81 -15.52 6.55
N LEU A 303 -18.53 -15.47 5.25
CA LEU A 303 -17.30 -16.02 4.69
C LEU A 303 -16.05 -15.27 5.18
N GLN A 304 -16.12 -13.94 5.31
CA GLN A 304 -15.03 -13.15 5.86
C GLN A 304 -14.73 -13.50 7.32
N ILE A 305 -15.78 -13.65 8.15
CA ILE A 305 -15.62 -14.11 9.54
C ILE A 305 -14.94 -15.47 9.57
N TYR A 306 -15.38 -16.42 8.74
CA TYR A 306 -14.77 -17.74 8.63
C TYR A 306 -13.29 -17.65 8.24
N CYS A 307 -12.95 -16.89 7.18
CA CYS A 307 -11.57 -16.70 6.72
C CYS A 307 -10.64 -16.14 7.80
N VAL A 308 -11.15 -15.18 8.60
CA VAL A 308 -10.35 -14.55 9.65
C VAL A 308 -10.25 -15.45 10.87
N ALA A 309 -11.34 -16.17 11.23
CA ALA A 309 -11.38 -17.08 12.38
C ALA A 309 -10.40 -18.26 12.22
N VAL A 310 -10.39 -18.92 11.05
CA VAL A 310 -9.46 -20.03 10.77
C VAL A 310 -8.01 -19.57 10.96
N ARG A 311 -7.66 -18.39 10.45
CA ARG A 311 -6.30 -17.85 10.57
C ARG A 311 -5.96 -17.34 11.96
N TYR A 312 -6.93 -16.87 12.71
CA TYR A 312 -6.74 -16.49 14.09
C TYR A 312 -6.35 -17.68 14.95
N VAL A 313 -7.03 -18.80 14.78
CA VAL A 313 -6.73 -20.02 15.55
C VAL A 313 -5.31 -20.52 15.26
N SER A 314 -4.89 -20.53 13.99
CA SER A 314 -3.58 -21.03 13.60
C SER A 314 -2.42 -20.07 13.90
N TYR A 315 -2.60 -18.77 13.69
CA TYR A 315 -1.47 -17.82 13.66
C TYR A 315 -1.63 -16.61 14.62
N GLY A 316 -2.69 -16.56 15.42
CA GLY A 316 -2.98 -15.42 16.30
C GLY A 316 -3.35 -14.14 15.57
N ILE A 317 -3.43 -13.02 16.31
CA ILE A 317 -3.72 -11.69 15.75
C ILE A 317 -2.44 -11.07 15.19
N THR A 318 -2.58 -10.46 14.00
CA THR A 318 -1.60 -9.56 13.38
C THR A 318 -2.31 -8.26 13.02
N PRO A 319 -1.61 -7.11 12.78
CA PRO A 319 -2.27 -5.85 12.44
C PRO A 319 -3.25 -5.94 11.28
N PRO A 320 -2.96 -6.62 10.14
CA PRO A 320 -3.94 -6.79 9.07
C PRO A 320 -5.19 -7.56 9.51
N ARG A 321 -5.05 -8.60 10.35
CA ARG A 321 -6.21 -9.36 10.86
C ARG A 321 -7.04 -8.54 11.83
N TYR A 322 -6.39 -7.75 12.71
CA TYR A 322 -7.09 -6.83 13.60
C TYR A 322 -7.91 -5.81 12.81
N LEU A 323 -7.32 -5.20 11.79
CA LEU A 323 -8.03 -4.27 10.90
C LEU A 323 -9.15 -4.97 10.12
N SER A 324 -8.98 -6.25 9.76
CA SER A 324 -10.03 -7.05 9.15
C SER A 324 -11.25 -7.22 10.08
N TYR A 325 -11.04 -7.45 11.39
CA TYR A 325 -12.15 -7.46 12.36
C TYR A 325 -12.87 -6.10 12.42
N MET A 326 -12.12 -5.00 12.45
CA MET A 326 -12.72 -3.65 12.46
C MET A 326 -13.53 -3.40 11.18
N TYR A 327 -13.05 -3.88 10.04
CA TYR A 327 -13.76 -3.77 8.77
C TYR A 327 -15.03 -4.61 8.74
N ILE A 328 -15.01 -5.86 9.24
CA ILE A 328 -16.19 -6.71 9.38
C ILE A 328 -17.25 -6.03 10.28
N LEU A 329 -16.85 -5.43 11.39
CA LEU A 329 -17.77 -4.69 12.26
C LEU A 329 -18.41 -3.50 11.53
N PHE A 330 -17.65 -2.81 10.71
CA PHE A 330 -18.18 -1.76 9.83
C PHE A 330 -19.20 -2.32 8.83
N GLU A 331 -18.88 -3.44 8.15
CA GLU A 331 -19.78 -4.08 7.19
C GLU A 331 -21.11 -4.51 7.83
N ILE A 332 -21.06 -5.14 9.00
CA ILE A 332 -22.25 -5.54 9.75
C ILE A 332 -23.11 -4.31 10.07
N ALA A 333 -22.49 -3.25 10.58
CA ALA A 333 -23.20 -2.02 10.89
C ALA A 333 -23.80 -1.35 9.64
N ALA A 334 -23.05 -1.33 8.54
CA ALA A 334 -23.50 -0.78 7.27
C ALA A 334 -24.69 -1.58 6.71
N ILE A 335 -24.63 -2.91 6.66
CA ILE A 335 -25.72 -3.77 6.22
C ILE A 335 -26.99 -3.53 7.07
N PHE A 336 -26.83 -3.50 8.39
CA PHE A 336 -27.92 -3.23 9.30
C PHE A 336 -28.61 -1.87 8.99
N LEU A 337 -27.83 -0.82 8.82
CA LEU A 337 -28.37 0.52 8.50
C LEU A 337 -28.94 0.61 7.08
N MET A 338 -28.41 -0.15 6.11
CA MET A 338 -28.94 -0.25 4.75
C MET A 338 -30.34 -0.89 4.74
N ILE A 339 -30.58 -1.90 5.57
CA ILE A 339 -31.90 -2.58 5.68
C ILE A 339 -32.97 -1.57 6.13
N PHE A 340 -32.67 -0.74 7.10
CA PHE A 340 -33.65 0.25 7.62
C PHE A 340 -33.88 1.44 6.68
N LYS A 341 -32.99 1.68 5.70
CA LYS A 341 -33.09 2.73 4.65
C LYS A 341 -33.39 4.17 5.11
N LYS A 342 -33.28 4.48 6.38
CA LYS A 342 -33.49 5.85 6.88
C LYS A 342 -32.21 6.67 6.70
N SER A 343 -32.24 7.67 5.81
CA SER A 343 -31.10 8.53 5.49
C SER A 343 -30.38 9.11 6.72
N LYS A 344 -31.14 9.54 7.73
CA LYS A 344 -30.58 10.03 9.00
C LYS A 344 -29.82 8.96 9.78
N LEU A 345 -30.26 7.68 9.68
CA LEU A 345 -29.56 6.58 10.33
C LEU A 345 -28.27 6.22 9.61
N LEU A 346 -28.27 6.24 8.26
CA LEU A 346 -27.06 6.02 7.47
C LEU A 346 -25.96 7.06 7.77
N GLY A 347 -26.33 8.29 8.08
CA GLY A 347 -25.38 9.29 8.57
C GLY A 347 -24.65 8.91 9.86
N LYS A 348 -25.21 8.00 10.68
CA LYS A 348 -24.52 7.48 11.87
C LYS A 348 -23.31 6.59 11.55
N LEU A 349 -23.19 6.11 10.30
CA LEU A 349 -21.98 5.39 9.85
C LEU A 349 -20.71 6.20 10.07
N PHE A 350 -20.76 7.52 9.94
CA PHE A 350 -19.61 8.36 10.25
C PHE A 350 -19.11 8.16 11.69
N TYR A 351 -20.02 8.12 12.66
CA TYR A 351 -19.64 7.87 14.07
C TYR A 351 -19.11 6.46 14.28
N ILE A 352 -19.72 5.46 13.64
CA ILE A 352 -19.26 4.06 13.73
C ILE A 352 -17.83 3.96 13.20
N VAL A 353 -17.54 4.52 12.01
CA VAL A 353 -16.19 4.51 11.44
C VAL A 353 -15.21 5.30 12.31
N ILE A 354 -15.59 6.44 12.86
CA ILE A 354 -14.76 7.21 13.81
C ILE A 354 -14.39 6.35 15.03
N ILE A 355 -15.39 5.69 15.64
CA ILE A 355 -15.14 4.83 16.81
C ILE A 355 -14.22 3.67 16.45
N LEU A 356 -14.48 2.97 15.33
CA LEU A 356 -13.63 1.85 14.89
C LEU A 356 -12.21 2.30 14.56
N THR A 357 -12.05 3.45 13.92
CA THR A 357 -10.73 4.04 13.64
C THR A 357 -10.01 4.41 14.94
N PHE A 358 -10.71 5.02 15.89
CA PHE A 358 -10.13 5.35 17.19
C PHE A 358 -9.68 4.11 17.95
N LEU A 359 -10.51 3.06 18.01
CA LEU A 359 -10.15 1.78 18.64
C LEU A 359 -8.96 1.11 17.94
N ALA A 360 -8.89 1.20 16.60
CA ALA A 360 -7.79 0.60 15.83
C ALA A 360 -6.45 1.31 16.04
N THR A 361 -6.45 2.54 16.53
CA THR A 361 -5.25 3.40 16.57
C THR A 361 -4.81 3.83 17.97
N ILE A 362 -5.67 3.69 18.99
CA ILE A 362 -5.32 4.09 20.37
C ILE A 362 -4.65 2.97 21.14
N SER A 363 -3.46 3.23 21.67
CA SER A 363 -2.78 2.31 22.60
C SER A 363 -3.54 2.25 23.96
N PRO A 364 -3.65 1.09 24.62
CA PRO A 364 -3.00 -0.19 24.32
C PRO A 364 -3.84 -1.15 23.46
N ILE A 365 -4.98 -0.71 22.91
CA ILE A 365 -5.92 -1.54 22.16
C ILE A 365 -5.79 -1.39 20.64
N ASN A 366 -4.78 -0.67 20.15
CA ASN A 366 -4.51 -0.53 18.73
C ASN A 366 -4.07 -1.84 18.08
N ALA A 367 -4.04 -1.86 16.74
CA ALA A 367 -3.73 -3.05 15.96
C ALA A 367 -2.35 -3.64 16.31
N SER A 368 -1.32 -2.83 16.50
CA SER A 368 0.03 -3.28 16.83
C SER A 368 0.14 -3.81 18.27
N SER A 369 -0.42 -3.11 19.25
CA SER A 369 -0.38 -3.55 20.65
C SER A 369 -1.13 -4.87 20.84
N MET A 370 -2.33 -4.99 20.26
CA MET A 370 -3.11 -6.23 20.33
C MET A 370 -2.41 -7.40 19.62
N SER A 371 -1.71 -7.12 18.53
CA SER A 371 -0.94 -8.14 17.82
C SER A 371 0.25 -8.64 18.67
N ARG A 372 1.00 -7.73 19.29
CA ARG A 372 2.11 -8.08 20.19
C ARG A 372 1.63 -8.92 21.37
N ILE A 373 0.54 -8.52 22.02
CA ILE A 373 -0.07 -9.29 23.12
C ILE A 373 -0.49 -10.69 22.64
N SER A 374 -1.15 -10.78 21.48
CA SER A 374 -1.63 -12.04 20.92
C SER A 374 -0.47 -12.98 20.57
N GLN A 375 0.62 -12.48 19.97
CA GLN A 375 1.77 -13.32 19.61
C GLN A 375 2.55 -13.78 20.86
N GLY A 376 2.66 -12.94 21.87
CA GLY A 376 3.23 -13.35 23.18
C GLY A 376 2.42 -14.45 23.84
N SER A 377 1.09 -14.32 23.87
CA SER A 377 0.20 -15.34 24.41
C SER A 377 0.23 -16.63 23.59
N ARG A 378 0.36 -16.53 22.25
CA ARG A 378 0.53 -17.69 21.35
C ARG A 378 1.83 -18.42 21.66
N MET A 379 2.93 -17.69 21.79
CA MET A 379 4.22 -18.26 22.16
C MET A 379 4.16 -19.02 23.48
N GLU A 380 3.58 -18.39 24.50
CA GLU A 380 3.41 -19.02 25.83
C GLU A 380 2.54 -20.26 25.77
N LYS A 381 1.44 -20.23 24.99
CA LYS A 381 0.53 -21.35 24.77
C LYS A 381 1.24 -22.55 24.13
N ILE A 382 2.01 -22.32 23.04
CA ILE A 382 2.75 -23.37 22.35
C ILE A 382 3.76 -24.03 23.28
N ILE A 383 4.52 -23.25 24.04
CA ILE A 383 5.51 -23.78 24.99
C ILE A 383 4.85 -24.66 26.06
N LYS A 384 3.71 -24.22 26.63
CA LYS A 384 3.00 -24.95 27.69
C LYS A 384 2.32 -26.21 27.18
N GLU A 385 1.57 -26.14 26.10
CA GLU A 385 0.78 -27.27 25.57
C GLU A 385 1.68 -28.41 25.07
N ASN A 386 2.88 -28.09 24.58
CA ASN A 386 3.83 -29.08 24.07
C ASN A 386 4.94 -29.45 25.07
N ASN A 387 4.83 -29.01 26.33
CA ASN A 387 5.83 -29.28 27.36
C ASN A 387 7.26 -28.98 26.87
N MET A 388 7.46 -27.80 26.26
CA MET A 388 8.75 -27.40 25.69
C MET A 388 9.69 -26.74 26.71
N TYR A 389 9.23 -26.48 27.93
CA TYR A 389 10.04 -25.87 28.99
C TYR A 389 10.19 -26.86 30.13
N VAL A 390 11.42 -27.44 30.25
CA VAL A 390 11.76 -28.49 31.22
C VAL A 390 13.06 -28.09 31.93
N ASP A 391 13.12 -28.28 33.22
CA ASP A 391 14.30 -27.98 34.07
C ASP A 391 14.87 -26.55 33.85
N ASN A 392 13.96 -25.57 33.74
CA ASN A 392 14.27 -24.16 33.50
C ASN A 392 15.01 -23.90 32.16
N LYS A 393 14.82 -24.75 31.16
CA LYS A 393 15.38 -24.60 29.80
C LYS A 393 14.34 -24.91 28.73
N LEU A 394 14.45 -24.21 27.61
CA LEU A 394 13.64 -24.48 26.42
C LEU A 394 14.22 -25.65 25.64
N VAL A 395 13.44 -26.72 25.45
CA VAL A 395 13.81 -27.93 24.73
C VAL A 395 13.06 -27.96 23.39
N LEU A 396 13.80 -27.81 22.29
CA LEU A 396 13.27 -27.81 20.94
C LEU A 396 13.54 -29.14 20.23
N GLU A 397 14.63 -29.84 20.61
CA GLU A 397 15.00 -31.14 20.03
C GLU A 397 13.98 -32.23 20.36
N GLY A 398 13.65 -33.05 19.34
CA GLY A 398 12.66 -34.13 19.49
C GLY A 398 11.20 -33.67 19.52
N LYS A 399 10.92 -32.40 19.32
CA LYS A 399 9.57 -31.86 19.16
C LYS A 399 9.18 -31.88 17.68
N ASP A 400 7.87 -31.91 17.44
CA ASP A 400 7.30 -31.83 16.10
C ASP A 400 7.74 -30.55 15.36
N GLU A 401 8.19 -30.70 14.12
CA GLU A 401 8.76 -29.60 13.32
C GLU A 401 7.75 -28.46 13.09
N ASP A 402 6.46 -28.78 12.85
CA ASP A 402 5.43 -27.76 12.67
C ASP A 402 5.22 -26.94 13.95
N THR A 403 5.24 -27.60 15.10
CA THR A 403 5.14 -26.95 16.42
C THR A 403 6.32 -26.02 16.70
N VAL A 404 7.54 -26.47 16.38
CA VAL A 404 8.75 -25.65 16.54
C VAL A 404 8.71 -24.47 15.57
N SER A 405 8.29 -24.68 14.33
CA SER A 405 8.10 -23.62 13.33
C SER A 405 7.10 -22.56 13.79
N ASP A 406 5.98 -22.99 14.35
CA ASP A 406 4.95 -22.10 14.91
C ASP A 406 5.47 -21.25 16.08
N LEU A 407 6.27 -21.85 16.96
CA LEU A 407 6.93 -21.14 18.06
C LEU A 407 7.93 -20.10 17.52
N ILE A 408 8.78 -20.49 16.56
CA ILE A 408 9.77 -19.62 15.92
C ILE A 408 9.07 -18.47 15.20
N SER A 409 7.95 -18.72 14.52
CA SER A 409 7.18 -17.68 13.82
C SER A 409 6.66 -16.60 14.79
N ALA A 410 6.19 -16.99 15.98
CA ALA A 410 5.73 -16.07 17.01
C ALA A 410 6.89 -15.28 17.63
N TYR A 411 8.02 -15.94 17.90
CA TYR A 411 9.24 -15.32 18.41
C TYR A 411 9.80 -14.30 17.41
N ARG A 412 9.93 -14.68 16.13
CA ARG A 412 10.38 -13.81 15.03
C ARG A 412 9.54 -12.54 14.96
N TYR A 413 8.22 -12.69 15.01
CA TYR A 413 7.30 -11.56 14.99
C TYR A 413 7.58 -10.56 16.12
N LEU A 414 7.79 -11.05 17.34
CA LEU A 414 8.06 -10.21 18.50
C LEU A 414 9.45 -9.59 18.46
N LYS A 415 10.49 -10.37 18.13
CA LYS A 415 11.89 -9.96 18.22
C LYS A 415 12.33 -9.10 17.04
N TYR A 416 12.07 -9.55 15.82
CA TYR A 416 12.64 -8.96 14.61
C TYR A 416 11.70 -8.00 13.87
N GLU A 417 10.40 -8.26 13.87
CA GLU A 417 9.47 -7.35 13.20
C GLU A 417 9.06 -6.16 14.05
N TYR A 418 8.94 -6.33 15.38
CA TYR A 418 8.39 -5.29 16.26
C TYR A 418 9.30 -4.92 17.45
N ASN A 419 10.47 -5.52 17.60
CA ASN A 419 11.37 -5.31 18.75
C ASN A 419 10.61 -5.25 20.09
N ALA A 420 9.73 -6.23 20.27
CA ALA A 420 8.73 -6.24 21.34
C ALA A 420 9.11 -7.25 22.44
N ASP A 421 10.37 -7.24 22.87
CA ASP A 421 10.95 -8.19 23.84
C ASP A 421 10.13 -8.32 25.13
N LYS A 422 9.45 -7.26 25.56
CA LYS A 422 8.60 -7.27 26.76
C LYS A 422 7.39 -8.22 26.67
N TYR A 423 7.03 -8.67 25.47
CA TYR A 423 5.94 -9.63 25.24
C TYR A 423 6.43 -11.07 25.07
N ILE A 424 7.74 -11.27 25.00
CA ILE A 424 8.36 -12.59 25.07
C ILE A 424 8.23 -13.08 26.52
N PRO A 425 7.85 -14.36 26.75
CA PRO A 425 7.71 -14.89 28.09
C PRO A 425 8.95 -14.63 28.96
N SER A 426 8.76 -13.99 30.11
CA SER A 426 9.84 -13.48 30.95
C SER A 426 10.69 -14.58 31.62
N TYR A 427 10.20 -15.82 31.66
CA TYR A 427 10.92 -16.96 32.19
C TYR A 427 11.96 -17.55 31.23
N LEU A 428 11.92 -17.15 29.93
CA LEU A 428 12.91 -17.58 28.94
C LEU A 428 14.24 -16.82 29.17
N SER A 429 15.30 -17.58 29.38
CA SER A 429 16.65 -17.06 29.49
C SER A 429 17.17 -16.50 28.16
N ASP A 430 18.30 -15.77 28.23
CA ASP A 430 18.95 -15.29 27.01
C ASP A 430 19.55 -16.45 26.18
N GLU A 431 19.90 -17.58 26.81
CA GLU A 431 20.29 -18.81 26.13
C GLU A 431 19.12 -19.41 25.35
N ASP A 432 17.89 -19.43 25.89
CA ASP A 432 16.69 -19.90 25.23
C ASP A 432 16.34 -19.02 24.01
N LYS A 433 16.44 -17.69 24.17
CA LYS A 433 16.23 -16.74 23.07
C LYS A 433 17.27 -16.88 21.96
N ASN A 434 18.54 -17.16 22.33
CA ASN A 434 19.60 -17.44 21.37
C ASN A 434 19.36 -18.76 20.63
N SER A 435 18.85 -19.79 21.32
CA SER A 435 18.43 -21.03 20.70
C SER A 435 17.32 -20.82 19.67
N LEU A 436 16.27 -20.06 20.00
CA LEU A 436 15.22 -19.68 19.04
C LEU A 436 15.77 -18.90 17.85
N SER A 437 16.71 -18.00 18.08
CA SER A 437 17.35 -17.21 17.03
C SER A 437 18.23 -18.06 16.09
N SER A 438 18.96 -19.05 16.63
CA SER A 438 19.77 -19.97 15.84
C SER A 438 18.92 -20.93 15.02
N TRP A 439 17.86 -21.48 15.61
CA TRP A 439 16.86 -22.28 14.89
C TRP A 439 16.21 -21.50 13.77
N TYR A 440 15.89 -20.24 13.98
CA TYR A 440 15.35 -19.37 12.93
C TYR A 440 16.32 -19.26 11.75
N LYS A 441 17.59 -18.99 11.98
CA LYS A 441 18.60 -18.91 10.92
C LYS A 441 18.71 -20.24 10.15
N THR A 442 18.72 -21.36 10.86
CA THR A 442 18.82 -22.70 10.26
C THR A 442 17.54 -23.08 9.50
N TYR A 443 16.37 -22.65 9.99
CA TYR A 443 15.07 -22.99 9.41
C TYR A 443 14.76 -22.15 8.17
N ASP A 444 15.12 -20.88 8.14
CA ASP A 444 15.01 -20.01 6.95
C ASP A 444 15.87 -20.56 5.79
N TYR A 445 17.02 -21.15 6.11
CA TYR A 445 17.83 -21.88 5.13
C TYR A 445 17.25 -23.25 4.70
N LYS A 446 16.43 -23.90 5.55
CA LYS A 446 15.82 -25.20 5.22
C LYS A 446 14.47 -25.10 4.50
N GLN A 447 13.71 -24.03 4.71
CA GLN A 447 12.38 -23.85 4.08
C GLN A 447 12.40 -23.20 2.69
N VAL A 448 13.50 -22.62 2.27
CA VAL A 448 13.74 -22.46 0.84
C VAL A 448 14.14 -23.84 0.38
N PRO A 449 13.31 -24.59 -0.38
CA PRO A 449 13.81 -25.81 -1.02
C PRO A 449 15.09 -25.36 -1.73
N LYS A 450 16.21 -26.09 -1.57
CA LYS A 450 17.45 -25.87 -2.35
C LYS A 450 17.22 -26.15 -3.85
N THR A 451 16.02 -25.87 -4.32
CA THR A 451 15.63 -25.98 -5.71
C THR A 451 16.08 -24.79 -6.52
N ASN A 452 16.30 -23.63 -5.88
CA ASN A 452 16.73 -22.42 -6.59
C ASN A 452 17.94 -21.79 -5.92
N ILE A 453 19.02 -21.62 -6.66
CA ILE A 453 20.19 -20.83 -6.27
C ILE A 453 20.04 -19.42 -6.83
N HIS A 454 20.16 -18.40 -5.97
CA HIS A 454 20.23 -17.00 -6.39
C HIS A 454 21.66 -16.49 -6.25
N ILE A 455 22.25 -16.05 -7.35
CA ILE A 455 23.65 -15.62 -7.41
C ILE A 455 23.75 -14.29 -8.13
N SER A 456 24.61 -13.41 -7.61
CA SER A 456 24.92 -12.12 -8.21
C SER A 456 26.43 -11.91 -8.25
N LEU A 457 27.01 -11.93 -9.43
CA LEU A 457 28.44 -11.75 -9.69
C LEU A 457 28.68 -10.48 -10.48
N LYS A 458 29.74 -9.75 -10.17
CA LYS A 458 30.18 -8.56 -10.91
C LYS A 458 31.71 -8.58 -11.07
N ILE A 459 32.22 -7.79 -12.00
CA ILE A 459 33.66 -7.49 -12.09
C ILE A 459 33.93 -6.19 -11.34
N GLU A 460 34.97 -6.20 -10.48
CA GLU A 460 35.48 -5.01 -9.80
C GLU A 460 36.28 -4.18 -10.75
N ASP A 461 36.19 -3.17 -11.30
CA ASP A 461 36.99 -2.40 -12.27
C ASP A 461 37.12 -3.07 -13.66
N PRO A 462 36.05 -3.11 -14.44
CA PRO A 462 36.07 -3.76 -15.76
C PRO A 462 36.94 -2.96 -16.76
N ILE A 463 38.17 -3.41 -16.99
CA ILE A 463 39.06 -2.90 -18.04
C ILE A 463 39.06 -3.91 -19.19
N ILE A 464 38.47 -3.54 -20.33
CA ILE A 464 38.43 -4.38 -21.52
C ILE A 464 39.49 -3.92 -22.50
N ASP A 465 40.47 -4.77 -22.81
CA ASP A 465 41.40 -4.52 -23.92
C ASP A 465 40.72 -4.82 -25.25
N ILE A 466 40.38 -3.76 -25.97
CA ILE A 466 39.73 -3.83 -27.28
C ILE A 466 40.70 -3.72 -28.46
N SER A 467 42.01 -3.73 -28.22
CA SER A 467 43.01 -3.51 -29.26
C SER A 467 42.97 -4.54 -30.42
N ASN A 468 42.47 -5.74 -30.13
CA ASN A 468 42.31 -6.86 -31.07
C ASN A 468 40.92 -6.98 -31.67
N TYR A 469 39.98 -6.05 -31.39
CA TYR A 469 38.60 -6.12 -31.83
C TYR A 469 38.23 -4.91 -32.69
N SER A 470 37.45 -5.18 -33.74
CA SER A 470 37.00 -4.18 -34.69
C SER A 470 35.69 -3.50 -34.27
N LYS A 471 34.89 -4.18 -33.45
CA LYS A 471 33.58 -3.70 -33.02
C LYS A 471 33.24 -4.19 -31.61
N MET A 472 32.60 -3.31 -30.80
CA MET A 472 32.06 -3.63 -29.48
C MET A 472 30.59 -3.22 -29.43
N SER A 473 29.73 -4.10 -28.93
CA SER A 473 28.30 -3.86 -28.73
C SER A 473 27.91 -4.17 -27.30
N LYS A 474 27.31 -3.23 -26.58
CA LYS A 474 26.79 -3.46 -25.23
C LYS A 474 25.52 -4.29 -25.31
N ILE A 475 25.44 -5.34 -24.50
CA ILE A 475 24.28 -6.22 -24.37
C ILE A 475 23.76 -6.12 -22.96
N ARG A 476 22.42 -5.94 -22.84
CA ARG A 476 21.67 -6.05 -21.60
C ARG A 476 20.56 -7.07 -21.81
N PHE A 477 20.57 -8.09 -20.99
CA PHE A 477 19.61 -9.19 -21.11
C PHE A 477 18.93 -9.46 -19.77
N TYR A 478 17.60 -9.47 -19.79
CA TYR A 478 16.78 -9.60 -18.59
C TYR A 478 15.54 -10.44 -18.89
N LYS A 479 15.42 -11.62 -18.27
CA LYS A 479 14.28 -12.54 -18.44
C LYS A 479 13.93 -13.27 -17.15
N TYR A 480 12.63 -13.51 -16.95
CA TYR A 480 12.06 -14.18 -15.77
C TYR A 480 11.51 -15.59 -16.04
N ASN A 481 11.63 -16.16 -17.22
CA ASN A 481 10.99 -17.43 -17.54
C ASN A 481 11.98 -18.30 -18.32
N ALA A 482 12.10 -19.59 -17.96
CA ALA A 482 12.98 -20.54 -18.60
C ALA A 482 12.80 -20.61 -20.13
N ASP A 483 11.55 -20.62 -20.62
CA ASP A 483 11.27 -20.64 -22.06
C ASP A 483 11.73 -19.36 -22.76
N ALA A 484 11.57 -18.19 -22.10
CA ALA A 484 12.05 -16.92 -22.63
C ALA A 484 13.58 -16.76 -22.54
N ILE A 485 14.24 -17.50 -21.66
CA ILE A 485 15.71 -17.58 -21.56
C ILE A 485 16.27 -18.49 -22.66
N LYS A 486 15.59 -19.57 -22.98
CA LYS A 486 16.01 -20.51 -24.05
C LYS A 486 15.81 -19.94 -25.46
N ASN A 487 14.76 -19.17 -25.68
CA ASN A 487 14.34 -18.67 -27.00
C ASN A 487 14.56 -17.15 -27.11
N ASN A 488 15.80 -16.70 -27.25
CA ASN A 488 16.14 -15.28 -27.35
C ASN A 488 17.32 -15.01 -28.29
N GLU A 489 17.57 -13.73 -28.60
CA GLU A 489 18.63 -13.32 -29.52
C GLU A 489 20.06 -13.66 -29.04
N ILE A 490 20.29 -13.81 -27.73
CA ILE A 490 21.59 -14.16 -27.15
C ILE A 490 21.83 -15.66 -27.24
N SER A 491 20.79 -16.49 -27.27
CA SER A 491 20.92 -17.95 -27.39
C SER A 491 21.54 -18.39 -28.71
N GLU A 492 21.59 -17.51 -29.72
CA GLU A 492 22.36 -17.76 -30.97
C GLU A 492 23.89 -17.72 -30.73
N PHE A 493 24.32 -17.04 -29.66
CA PHE A 493 25.74 -16.86 -29.34
C PHE A 493 26.18 -17.71 -28.15
N ILE A 494 25.34 -17.85 -27.10
CA ILE A 494 25.67 -18.53 -25.85
C ILE A 494 24.47 -19.30 -25.33
N ASP A 495 24.67 -20.60 -25.02
CA ASP A 495 23.71 -21.33 -24.17
C ASP A 495 23.90 -20.91 -22.70
N LEU A 496 23.09 -19.97 -22.26
CA LEU A 496 23.14 -19.43 -20.89
C LEU A 496 22.87 -20.50 -19.82
N ASN A 497 22.07 -21.50 -20.13
CA ASN A 497 21.77 -22.59 -19.20
C ASN A 497 22.98 -23.52 -19.01
N ALA A 498 23.63 -23.88 -20.08
CA ALA A 498 24.87 -24.66 -20.04
C ALA A 498 25.99 -23.89 -19.33
N TYR A 499 26.17 -22.62 -19.65
CA TYR A 499 27.15 -21.74 -19.01
C TYR A 499 26.96 -21.64 -17.49
N VAL A 500 25.74 -21.38 -17.01
CA VAL A 500 25.46 -21.31 -15.56
C VAL A 500 25.64 -22.69 -14.89
N SER A 501 25.25 -23.78 -15.56
CA SER A 501 25.49 -25.13 -15.05
C SER A 501 27.00 -25.42 -14.88
N GLU A 502 27.85 -24.97 -15.81
CA GLU A 502 29.30 -25.08 -15.69
C GLU A 502 29.86 -24.27 -14.51
N LEU A 503 29.39 -23.04 -14.31
CA LEU A 503 29.77 -22.23 -13.15
C LEU A 503 29.41 -22.91 -11.82
N ILE A 504 28.19 -23.45 -11.70
CA ILE A 504 27.75 -24.18 -10.50
C ILE A 504 28.59 -25.43 -10.25
N ASN A 505 28.93 -26.17 -11.30
CA ASN A 505 29.77 -27.35 -11.17
C ASN A 505 31.25 -27.03 -10.83
N LYS A 506 31.74 -25.86 -11.27
CA LYS A 506 33.10 -25.41 -11.01
C LYS A 506 33.34 -24.96 -9.57
N TYR A 507 32.39 -24.24 -8.99
CA TYR A 507 32.57 -23.57 -7.70
C TYR A 507 31.80 -24.19 -6.54
N ASP A 508 30.94 -25.18 -6.75
CA ASP A 508 29.87 -25.65 -5.88
C ASP A 508 28.85 -24.57 -5.43
N GLU A 509 27.73 -25.01 -4.90
CA GLU A 509 26.63 -24.12 -4.50
C GLU A 509 26.98 -23.20 -3.34
N ASP A 510 27.65 -23.72 -2.31
CA ASP A 510 27.97 -23.00 -1.09
C ASP A 510 29.05 -21.94 -1.34
N THR A 511 30.02 -22.20 -2.18
CA THR A 511 31.06 -21.27 -2.60
C THR A 511 30.48 -20.18 -3.49
N LEU A 512 29.73 -20.55 -4.53
CA LEU A 512 29.16 -19.62 -5.49
C LEU A 512 28.15 -18.64 -4.81
N SER A 513 27.38 -19.12 -3.82
CA SER A 513 26.43 -18.26 -3.07
C SER A 513 27.10 -17.20 -2.20
N LYS A 514 28.39 -17.34 -1.90
CA LYS A 514 29.18 -16.40 -1.10
C LYS A 514 30.03 -15.46 -1.97
N MET A 515 30.18 -15.77 -3.26
CA MET A 515 30.91 -14.94 -4.19
C MET A 515 30.10 -13.68 -4.55
N SER A 516 30.76 -12.55 -4.57
CA SER A 516 30.21 -11.28 -5.10
C SER A 516 30.89 -10.85 -6.39
N THR A 517 32.04 -11.46 -6.72
CA THR A 517 32.86 -11.15 -7.89
C THR A 517 33.29 -12.45 -8.59
N PHE A 518 33.55 -12.36 -9.90
CA PHE A 518 34.14 -13.47 -10.65
C PHE A 518 35.60 -13.69 -10.20
N GLU A 519 36.01 -14.96 -10.03
CA GLU A 519 37.38 -15.29 -9.58
C GLU A 519 38.37 -15.47 -10.74
N ALA A 520 37.90 -15.96 -11.89
CA ALA A 520 38.76 -16.23 -13.04
C ALA A 520 38.27 -15.54 -14.31
N GLU A 521 39.21 -15.09 -15.16
CA GLU A 521 38.86 -14.48 -16.47
C GLU A 521 38.01 -15.41 -17.34
N SER A 522 38.25 -16.71 -17.26
CA SER A 522 37.47 -17.73 -17.99
C SER A 522 35.98 -17.76 -17.60
N ASP A 523 35.61 -17.14 -16.49
CA ASP A 523 34.21 -17.11 -16.00
C ASP A 523 33.41 -15.99 -16.60
N TYR A 524 34.04 -14.91 -17.06
CA TYR A 524 33.37 -13.75 -17.63
C TYR A 524 33.79 -13.42 -19.06
N ILE A 525 34.84 -14.04 -19.58
CA ILE A 525 35.28 -13.95 -20.99
C ILE A 525 34.96 -15.25 -21.70
N ILE A 526 33.93 -15.26 -22.51
CA ILE A 526 33.42 -16.44 -23.19
C ILE A 526 33.73 -16.34 -24.69
N ALA A 527 34.56 -17.24 -25.21
CA ALA A 527 34.80 -17.35 -26.63
C ALA A 527 33.58 -18.00 -27.32
N VAL A 528 32.82 -17.22 -28.07
CA VAL A 528 31.66 -17.68 -28.82
C VAL A 528 32.08 -18.44 -30.09
N ASN A 529 33.05 -17.86 -30.81
CA ASN A 529 33.71 -18.47 -31.98
C ASN A 529 35.06 -17.79 -32.23
N GLU A 530 35.76 -18.16 -33.31
CA GLU A 530 37.10 -17.60 -33.66
C GLU A 530 37.12 -16.07 -33.81
N PHE A 531 35.96 -15.43 -34.09
CA PHE A 531 35.81 -14.02 -34.39
C PHE A 531 35.04 -13.26 -33.32
N THR A 532 34.41 -13.93 -32.36
CA THR A 532 33.45 -13.32 -31.43
C THR A 532 33.74 -13.74 -30.00
N VAL A 533 33.85 -12.76 -29.10
CA VAL A 533 34.02 -12.99 -27.67
C VAL A 533 32.91 -12.24 -26.93
N PHE A 534 32.33 -12.90 -25.95
CA PHE A 534 31.36 -12.27 -25.05
C PHE A 534 31.99 -12.01 -23.69
N TYR A 535 31.96 -10.76 -23.26
CA TYR A 535 32.50 -10.29 -22.00
C TYR A 535 31.35 -9.95 -21.06
N ILE A 536 31.23 -10.64 -19.91
CA ILE A 536 30.18 -10.44 -18.92
C ILE A 536 30.68 -9.48 -17.84
N GLU A 537 30.04 -8.34 -17.71
CA GLU A 537 30.32 -7.33 -16.68
C GLU A 537 29.56 -7.63 -15.37
N PHE A 538 28.31 -8.05 -15.51
CA PHE A 538 27.40 -8.35 -14.41
C PHE A 538 26.51 -9.54 -14.75
N LEU A 539 26.37 -10.47 -13.81
CA LEU A 539 25.51 -11.64 -13.94
C LEU A 539 24.73 -11.88 -12.64
N ASN A 540 23.42 -11.84 -12.73
CA ASN A 540 22.53 -12.19 -11.62
C ASN A 540 21.51 -13.20 -12.12
N PHE A 541 21.38 -14.34 -11.44
CA PHE A 541 20.52 -15.42 -11.90
C PHE A 541 19.89 -16.23 -10.75
N ASN A 542 18.77 -16.89 -11.09
CA ASN A 542 18.18 -17.98 -10.30
C ASN A 542 18.22 -19.25 -11.13
N TYR A 543 18.77 -20.30 -10.56
CA TYR A 543 18.87 -21.61 -11.19
C TYR A 543 18.12 -22.66 -10.38
N ASP A 544 17.20 -23.38 -11.02
CA ASP A 544 16.46 -24.49 -10.43
C ASP A 544 17.30 -25.75 -10.50
N LEU A 545 17.71 -26.27 -9.34
CA LEU A 545 18.55 -27.48 -9.22
C LEU A 545 17.79 -28.76 -9.54
N GLU A 546 16.47 -28.81 -9.32
CA GLU A 546 15.67 -30.00 -9.63
C GLU A 546 15.45 -30.14 -11.13
N ASN A 547 15.06 -29.07 -11.79
CA ASN A 547 14.80 -29.03 -13.22
C ASN A 547 16.06 -28.74 -14.04
N LYS A 548 17.17 -28.38 -13.40
CA LYS A 548 18.46 -27.99 -14.00
C LYS A 548 18.30 -26.89 -15.05
N GLU A 549 17.54 -25.83 -14.70
CA GLU A 549 17.29 -24.76 -15.64
C GLU A 549 17.26 -23.37 -14.96
N LEU A 550 17.63 -22.33 -15.75
CA LEU A 550 17.53 -20.94 -15.36
C LEU A 550 16.08 -20.50 -15.32
N THR A 551 15.62 -20.00 -14.15
CA THR A 551 14.29 -19.42 -13.97
C THR A 551 14.29 -17.90 -14.06
N TYR A 552 15.45 -17.30 -13.84
CA TYR A 552 15.67 -15.85 -13.93
C TYR A 552 17.11 -15.58 -14.32
N ILE A 553 17.32 -14.55 -15.14
CA ILE A 553 18.64 -14.02 -15.47
C ILE A 553 18.57 -12.51 -15.74
N ASN A 554 19.57 -11.79 -15.20
CA ASN A 554 19.91 -10.42 -15.55
C ASN A 554 21.40 -10.36 -15.85
N LEU A 555 21.74 -10.05 -17.07
CA LEU A 555 23.10 -10.06 -17.58
C LEU A 555 23.40 -8.74 -18.31
N ASP A 556 24.49 -8.10 -17.92
CA ASP A 556 25.09 -6.97 -18.61
C ASP A 556 26.47 -7.36 -19.11
N GLY A 557 26.81 -6.97 -20.34
CA GLY A 557 28.10 -7.33 -20.92
C GLY A 557 28.33 -6.72 -22.29
N TYR A 558 29.38 -7.18 -22.95
CA TYR A 558 29.81 -6.68 -24.27
C TYR A 558 30.10 -7.83 -25.22
N LEU A 559 29.57 -7.73 -26.43
CA LEU A 559 29.95 -8.61 -27.54
C LEU A 559 31.08 -7.92 -28.31
N LEU A 560 32.23 -8.60 -28.38
CA LEU A 560 33.44 -8.12 -29.04
C LEU A 560 33.63 -8.90 -30.33
N LEU A 561 33.77 -8.21 -31.46
CA LEU A 561 34.02 -8.81 -32.79
C LEU A 561 35.43 -8.48 -33.24
N LYS A 562 36.22 -9.48 -33.62
CA LYS A 562 37.55 -9.31 -34.20
C LYS A 562 37.51 -8.70 -35.58
#